data_0cfea8204d96ad6d5cb0027e9b68a77c
#
_entry.id   0cfea8204d96ad6d5cb0027e9b68a77c
#
_cell.length_a   1.000
_cell.length_b   1.000
_cell.length_c   1.000
_cell.angle_alpha   90.00
_cell.angle_beta   90.00
_cell.angle_gamma   90.00
#
_symmetry.space_group_name_H-M   'P 1'
#
loop_
_entity.id
_entity.type
_entity.pdbx_description
1 polymer ?
#
loop_
_entity_poly.entity_id
_entity_poly.type
_entity_poly.pdbx_seq_one_letter_code
_entity_poly.pdbx_strand_id
1 'polypeptide(L)'
;MSARTLPPLDDYGAQSARDSAKNGFSLGALEALLQDCQGQPDWRPRSDLAHAYYDMGKQLTAEKIQKIRWEMGIEPRQTNLIHGVINGVLGMEAKQRSDVRIEADQDEFEDVSDVLSMRMKEATRESNADMAISDGYASQIKGGIGWVEVSRASDPLDYPYRVTPVHRREIWYDWRAQKLDLKDGRWLVRKRWEDLDEAVALMPQFREILTNSVNNNWSSAALPDEGMTTMQPSLSRAWNSERQFSRTIRRDEWCDSTRKRIKFFEVWYRVPAEVVVIHVGPTKKLVYDQNNPVHVEAVSRGAKVSKAITRQIRMSLFAGPHRLIDVPTTRRSFPYIPFFCFRDDE
;
A
#
# COMPACT_ATOMS: atom_id res chain seq x y z
N MET A 1 -6.47 -18.04 6.11
CA MET A 1 -6.65 -17.47 4.77
C MET A 1 -6.86 -15.97 4.96
N SER A 2 -5.94 -15.15 4.51
CA SER A 2 -6.02 -13.69 4.68
C SER A 2 -7.08 -13.16 3.71
N ALA A 3 -8.23 -12.73 4.21
CA ALA A 3 -9.21 -12.04 3.40
C ALA A 3 -8.58 -10.75 2.86
N ARG A 4 -8.58 -10.62 1.58
CA ARG A 4 -7.87 -9.60 0.81
C ARG A 4 -8.78 -8.40 0.68
N THR A 5 -8.32 -7.26 1.14
CA THR A 5 -9.09 -6.02 1.08
C THR A 5 -8.58 -5.15 -0.05
N LEU A 6 -9.39 -4.98 -1.08
CA LEU A 6 -9.35 -3.76 -1.86
C LEU A 6 -9.85 -2.61 -0.97
N PRO A 7 -9.31 -1.41 -1.07
CA PRO A 7 -9.83 -0.28 -0.31
C PRO A 7 -11.33 -0.12 -0.61
N PRO A 8 -12.18 0.08 0.41
CA PRO A 8 -13.61 0.23 0.21
C PRO A 8 -13.89 1.43 -0.70
N LEU A 9 -14.71 1.22 -1.70
CA LEU A 9 -15.12 2.24 -2.67
C LEU A 9 -15.87 3.41 -2.02
N ASP A 10 -16.43 3.21 -0.83
CA ASP A 10 -17.27 4.19 -0.13
C ASP A 10 -16.51 5.40 0.45
N ASP A 11 -15.19 5.33 0.56
CA ASP A 11 -14.36 6.49 0.93
C ASP A 11 -14.16 7.50 -0.23
N TYR A 12 -14.72 7.18 -1.41
CA TYR A 12 -14.46 7.89 -2.64
C TYR A 12 -15.76 8.49 -3.18
N GLY A 13 -16.06 9.72 -2.73
CA GLY A 13 -17.26 10.43 -3.15
C GLY A 13 -17.37 10.65 -4.67
N ALA A 14 -18.58 10.70 -5.16
CA ALA A 14 -18.97 10.79 -6.57
C ALA A 14 -18.41 11.99 -7.39
N GLN A 15 -17.64 12.90 -6.77
CA GLN A 15 -16.96 14.01 -7.46
C GLN A 15 -15.69 13.58 -8.20
N SER A 16 -15.21 12.35 -8.00
CA SER A 16 -13.90 11.91 -8.49
C SER A 16 -13.82 11.70 -10.00
N ALA A 17 -14.90 11.36 -10.66
CA ALA A 17 -14.87 11.00 -12.08
C ALA A 17 -14.47 12.17 -13.00
N ARG A 18 -14.95 13.39 -12.73
CA ARG A 18 -14.62 14.57 -13.55
C ARG A 18 -13.24 15.14 -13.30
N ASP A 19 -12.72 15.04 -12.06
CA ASP A 19 -11.37 15.49 -11.70
C ASP A 19 -10.30 14.47 -12.10
N SER A 20 -10.64 13.19 -12.15
CA SER A 20 -9.74 12.11 -12.59
C SER A 20 -9.29 12.24 -14.04
N ALA A 21 -10.14 12.79 -14.91
CA ALA A 21 -9.81 12.97 -16.32
C ALA A 21 -8.70 14.00 -16.57
N LYS A 22 -8.58 15.01 -15.70
CA LYS A 22 -7.58 16.09 -15.87
C LYS A 22 -6.28 15.86 -15.08
N ASN A 23 -6.34 15.22 -13.91
CA ASN A 23 -5.22 15.08 -12.97
C ASN A 23 -4.90 13.63 -12.61
N GLY A 24 -5.46 12.67 -13.31
CA GLY A 24 -5.29 11.25 -13.02
C GLY A 24 -3.90 10.72 -13.37
N PHE A 25 -3.50 9.65 -12.68
CA PHE A 25 -2.25 8.96 -12.91
C PHE A 25 -2.27 8.27 -14.28
N SER A 26 -1.39 8.67 -15.19
CA SER A 26 -1.34 8.13 -16.55
C SER A 26 -0.58 6.80 -16.62
N LEU A 27 -0.80 6.02 -17.70
CA LEU A 27 -0.05 4.80 -17.94
C LEU A 27 1.46 5.08 -18.10
N GLY A 28 1.84 6.16 -18.77
CA GLY A 28 3.24 6.57 -18.87
C GLY A 28 3.88 6.92 -17.55
N ALA A 29 3.10 7.50 -16.61
CA ALA A 29 3.57 7.74 -15.26
C ALA A 29 3.75 6.42 -14.47
N LEU A 30 2.88 5.41 -14.69
CA LEU A 30 3.04 4.07 -14.12
C LEU A 30 4.32 3.41 -14.64
N GLU A 31 4.57 3.47 -15.94
CA GLU A 31 5.78 2.90 -16.56
C GLU A 31 7.05 3.52 -15.99
N ALA A 32 7.10 4.87 -15.91
CA ALA A 32 8.23 5.57 -15.31
C ALA A 32 8.44 5.18 -13.84
N LEU A 33 7.35 5.04 -13.09
CA LEU A 33 7.41 4.62 -11.70
C LEU A 33 7.89 3.17 -11.55
N LEU A 34 7.47 2.27 -12.44
CA LEU A 34 7.94 0.87 -12.44
C LEU A 34 9.43 0.77 -12.82
N GLN A 35 9.92 1.65 -13.71
CA GLN A 35 11.35 1.79 -13.99
C GLN A 35 12.12 2.30 -12.77
N ASP A 36 11.61 3.31 -12.07
CA ASP A 36 12.18 3.78 -10.79
C ASP A 36 12.22 2.65 -9.75
N CYS A 37 11.20 1.79 -9.71
CA CYS A 37 11.19 0.61 -8.85
C CYS A 37 12.29 -0.39 -9.19
N GLN A 38 12.62 -0.56 -10.48
CA GLN A 38 13.71 -1.46 -10.91
C GLN A 38 15.09 -0.88 -10.61
N GLY A 39 15.21 0.45 -10.62
CA GLY A 39 16.43 1.17 -10.28
C GLY A 39 16.68 1.36 -8.78
N GLN A 40 15.86 0.77 -7.91
CA GLN A 40 16.08 0.85 -6.46
C GLN A 40 17.39 0.17 -6.04
N PRO A 41 18.07 0.68 -4.99
CA PRO A 41 19.26 0.02 -4.42
C PRO A 41 19.01 -1.45 -4.05
N ASP A 42 20.08 -2.24 -4.01
CA ASP A 42 20.06 -3.70 -3.81
C ASP A 42 19.63 -4.17 -2.40
N TRP A 43 18.86 -3.37 -1.67
CA TRP A 43 18.39 -3.77 -0.34
C TRP A 43 17.48 -5.01 -0.36
N ARG A 44 16.72 -5.22 -1.46
CA ARG A 44 15.84 -6.40 -1.59
C ARG A 44 16.58 -7.72 -1.62
N PRO A 45 17.61 -7.91 -2.48
CA PRO A 45 18.46 -9.09 -2.44
C PRO A 45 19.15 -9.27 -1.10
N ARG A 46 19.61 -8.18 -0.45
CA ARG A 46 20.19 -8.23 0.90
C ARG A 46 19.17 -8.72 1.94
N SER A 47 17.95 -8.20 1.90
CA SER A 47 16.86 -8.63 2.78
C SER A 47 16.47 -10.10 2.56
N ASP A 48 16.42 -10.56 1.29
CA ASP A 48 16.17 -11.97 0.96
C ASP A 48 17.28 -12.88 1.46
N LEU A 49 18.53 -12.43 1.35
CA LEU A 49 19.68 -13.14 1.88
C LEU A 49 19.64 -13.23 3.42
N ALA A 50 19.26 -12.14 4.11
CA ALA A 50 19.13 -12.14 5.56
C ALA A 50 18.05 -13.14 6.05
N HIS A 51 16.90 -13.19 5.40
CA HIS A 51 15.88 -14.21 5.66
C HIS A 51 16.41 -15.63 5.40
N ALA A 52 17.14 -15.84 4.30
CA ALA A 52 17.73 -17.15 3.99
C ALA A 52 18.79 -17.57 5.04
N TYR A 53 19.51 -16.63 5.63
CA TYR A 53 20.40 -16.91 6.76
C TYR A 53 19.62 -17.28 8.03
N TYR A 54 18.52 -16.58 8.32
CA TYR A 54 17.64 -16.91 9.43
C TYR A 54 17.05 -18.32 9.30
N ASP A 55 16.65 -18.72 8.08
CA ASP A 55 16.08 -20.03 7.78
C ASP A 55 17.13 -21.13 7.53
N MET A 56 18.39 -20.87 7.78
CA MET A 56 19.55 -21.77 7.51
C MET A 56 19.79 -22.15 6.04
N GLY A 57 18.99 -21.66 5.11
CA GLY A 57 19.04 -22.10 3.71
C GLY A 57 20.32 -21.73 2.95
N LYS A 58 21.08 -20.75 3.44
CA LYS A 58 22.27 -20.24 2.74
C LYS A 58 23.51 -20.04 3.64
N GLN A 59 23.51 -20.55 4.84
CA GLN A 59 24.70 -20.45 5.72
C GLN A 59 25.86 -21.25 5.16
N LEU A 60 25.59 -22.42 4.56
CA LEU A 60 26.54 -23.17 3.76
C LEU A 60 26.00 -23.37 2.35
N THR A 61 26.78 -22.98 1.36
CA THR A 61 26.44 -23.27 -0.05
C THR A 61 26.67 -24.75 -0.36
N ALA A 62 25.94 -25.30 -1.35
CA ALA A 62 26.10 -26.68 -1.77
C ALA A 62 27.56 -27.03 -2.12
N GLU A 63 28.28 -26.07 -2.75
CA GLU A 63 29.70 -26.21 -3.09
C GLU A 63 30.58 -26.35 -1.84
N LYS A 64 30.33 -25.54 -0.80
CA LYS A 64 31.07 -25.64 0.48
C LYS A 64 30.77 -26.98 1.18
N ILE A 65 29.53 -27.44 1.15
CA ILE A 65 29.14 -28.73 1.69
C ILE A 65 29.87 -29.86 0.97
N GLN A 66 29.88 -29.86 -0.35
CA GLN A 66 30.60 -30.83 -1.14
C GLN A 66 32.11 -30.82 -0.88
N LYS A 67 32.69 -29.58 -0.81
CA LYS A 67 34.13 -29.42 -0.51
C LYS A 67 34.51 -29.99 0.86
N ILE A 68 33.72 -29.71 1.91
CA ILE A 68 33.95 -30.24 3.27
C ILE A 68 33.86 -31.76 3.29
N ARG A 69 32.84 -32.32 2.61
CA ARG A 69 32.68 -33.80 2.50
C ARG A 69 33.86 -34.43 1.79
N TRP A 70 34.32 -33.81 0.70
CA TRP A 70 35.41 -34.33 -0.12
C TRP A 70 36.80 -34.20 0.55
N GLU A 71 37.09 -33.02 1.13
CA GLU A 71 38.40 -32.75 1.74
C GLU A 71 38.52 -33.32 3.14
N MET A 72 37.47 -33.29 3.94
CA MET A 72 37.50 -33.72 5.35
C MET A 72 36.84 -35.01 5.64
N GLY A 73 36.05 -35.58 4.71
CA GLY A 73 35.31 -36.84 4.92
C GLY A 73 34.24 -36.76 6.00
N ILE A 74 33.88 -35.54 6.43
CA ILE A 74 32.93 -35.29 7.54
C ILE A 74 31.66 -34.64 7.01
N GLU A 75 30.51 -35.03 7.57
CA GLU A 75 29.26 -34.32 7.27
C GLU A 75 29.21 -32.98 7.97
N PRO A 76 29.07 -31.86 7.21
CA PRO A 76 29.06 -30.55 7.80
C PRO A 76 27.84 -30.35 8.69
N ARG A 77 28.06 -30.00 9.94
CA ARG A 77 26.98 -29.66 10.90
C ARG A 77 26.83 -28.16 10.96
N GLN A 78 25.60 -27.69 10.90
CA GLN A 78 25.26 -26.28 11.01
C GLN A 78 24.49 -26.05 12.31
N THR A 79 24.87 -25.00 13.05
CA THR A 79 24.14 -24.55 14.23
C THR A 79 23.65 -23.14 13.97
N ASN A 80 22.33 -22.94 14.00
CA ASN A 80 21.71 -21.63 13.74
C ASN A 80 21.69 -20.77 15.02
N LEU A 81 22.76 -20.00 15.24
CA LEU A 81 22.83 -19.06 16.36
C LEU A 81 21.94 -17.81 16.12
N ILE A 82 21.80 -17.41 14.86
CA ILE A 82 21.02 -16.20 14.47
C ILE A 82 19.55 -16.37 14.87
N HIS A 83 18.98 -17.57 14.63
CA HIS A 83 17.60 -17.88 14.97
C HIS A 83 17.31 -17.70 16.48
N GLY A 84 18.20 -18.18 17.34
CA GLY A 84 18.06 -18.05 18.80
C GLY A 84 18.09 -16.61 19.27
N VAL A 85 19.01 -15.80 18.75
CA VAL A 85 19.14 -14.39 19.11
C VAL A 85 17.91 -13.59 18.63
N ILE A 86 17.50 -13.76 17.38
CA ILE A 86 16.32 -13.05 16.84
C ILE A 86 15.06 -13.42 17.60
N ASN A 87 14.84 -14.70 17.88
CA ASN A 87 13.65 -15.13 18.65
C ASN A 87 13.69 -14.61 20.09
N GLY A 88 14.87 -14.44 20.67
CA GLY A 88 15.01 -13.79 21.97
C GLY A 88 14.53 -12.33 21.95
N VAL A 89 14.90 -11.56 20.91
CA VAL A 89 14.44 -10.17 20.72
C VAL A 89 12.94 -10.10 20.47
N LEU A 90 12.40 -10.97 19.63
CA LEU A 90 10.95 -11.05 19.37
C LEU A 90 10.17 -11.44 20.64
N GLY A 91 10.73 -12.32 21.47
CA GLY A 91 10.13 -12.67 22.76
C GLY A 91 10.14 -11.52 23.76
N MET A 92 11.14 -10.64 23.73
CA MET A 92 11.15 -9.41 24.53
C MET A 92 10.07 -8.43 24.09
N GLU A 93 9.90 -8.21 22.77
CA GLU A 93 8.83 -7.36 22.22
C GLU A 93 7.46 -7.86 22.70
N ALA A 94 7.18 -9.15 22.59
CA ALA A 94 5.91 -9.73 23.00
C ALA A 94 5.61 -9.54 24.49
N LYS A 95 6.64 -9.43 25.35
CA LYS A 95 6.48 -9.19 26.79
C LYS A 95 6.34 -7.70 27.15
N GLN A 96 6.89 -6.80 26.35
CA GLN A 96 7.00 -5.37 26.66
C GLN A 96 6.03 -4.53 25.82
N ARG A 97 4.90 -5.09 25.44
CA ARG A 97 3.86 -4.32 24.75
C ARG A 97 3.37 -3.18 25.63
N SER A 98 3.34 -1.99 25.07
CA SER A 98 2.84 -0.79 25.75
C SER A 98 1.46 -0.44 25.19
N ASP A 99 0.56 -0.10 26.11
CA ASP A 99 -0.74 0.44 25.75
C ASP A 99 -0.62 1.92 25.38
N VAL A 100 -1.36 2.33 24.34
CA VAL A 100 -1.47 3.74 23.96
C VAL A 100 -2.64 4.35 24.73
N ARG A 101 -2.40 5.44 25.44
CA ARG A 101 -3.41 6.22 26.12
C ARG A 101 -3.52 7.60 25.48
N ILE A 102 -4.75 8.07 25.30
CA ILE A 102 -5.04 9.43 24.84
C ILE A 102 -5.20 10.29 26.08
N GLU A 103 -4.46 11.39 26.17
CA GLU A 103 -4.54 12.36 27.25
C GLU A 103 -5.16 13.66 26.71
N ALA A 104 -5.96 14.31 27.53
CA ALA A 104 -6.55 15.59 27.21
C ALA A 104 -5.58 16.74 27.54
N ASP A 105 -5.52 17.76 26.67
CA ASP A 105 -4.74 18.98 26.93
C ASP A 105 -5.41 19.90 27.99
N GLN A 106 -6.69 19.68 28.28
CA GLN A 106 -7.50 20.49 29.20
C GLN A 106 -8.39 19.56 30.03
N ASP A 107 -8.53 19.85 31.32
CA ASP A 107 -9.29 19.03 32.27
C ASP A 107 -10.77 18.83 31.88
N GLU A 108 -11.35 19.80 31.13
CA GLU A 108 -12.73 19.70 30.65
C GLU A 108 -12.97 18.56 29.66
N PHE A 109 -11.91 18.02 29.06
CA PHE A 109 -11.98 16.93 28.06
C PHE A 109 -11.48 15.58 28.58
N GLU A 110 -11.28 15.42 29.89
CA GLU A 110 -10.76 14.19 30.47
C GLU A 110 -11.70 13.01 30.23
N ASP A 111 -13.01 13.19 30.43
CA ASP A 111 -14.02 12.15 30.13
C ASP A 111 -14.00 11.72 28.66
N VAL A 112 -13.81 12.68 27.74
CA VAL A 112 -13.73 12.40 26.30
C VAL A 112 -12.46 11.63 25.96
N SER A 113 -11.33 11.97 26.59
CA SER A 113 -10.06 11.28 26.39
C SER A 113 -10.11 9.83 26.85
N ASP A 114 -10.77 9.56 27.98
CA ASP A 114 -10.95 8.22 28.50
C ASP A 114 -11.84 7.36 27.58
N VAL A 115 -12.96 7.90 27.07
CA VAL A 115 -13.81 7.22 26.09
C VAL A 115 -13.04 6.93 24.81
N LEU A 116 -12.25 7.88 24.31
CA LEU A 116 -11.42 7.68 23.12
C LEU A 116 -10.32 6.62 23.34
N SER A 117 -9.73 6.59 24.54
CA SER A 117 -8.74 5.56 24.93
C SER A 117 -9.37 4.17 24.96
N MET A 118 -10.58 4.03 25.50
CA MET A 118 -11.34 2.77 25.47
C MET A 118 -11.65 2.33 24.05
N ARG A 119 -12.14 3.25 23.21
CA ARG A 119 -12.41 2.99 21.79
C ARG A 119 -11.17 2.57 21.01
N MET A 120 -10.03 3.19 21.32
CA MET A 120 -8.77 2.84 20.69
C MET A 120 -8.31 1.43 21.08
N LYS A 121 -8.43 1.06 22.38
CA LYS A 121 -8.13 -0.29 22.85
C LYS A 121 -9.04 -1.34 22.20
N GLU A 122 -10.33 -1.06 22.11
CA GLU A 122 -11.28 -1.91 21.40
C GLU A 122 -10.87 -2.09 19.93
N ALA A 123 -10.58 -0.99 19.22
CA ALA A 123 -10.17 -1.03 17.84
C ALA A 123 -8.87 -1.83 17.64
N THR A 124 -7.89 -1.68 18.52
CA THR A 124 -6.62 -2.45 18.49
C THR A 124 -6.87 -3.94 18.66
N ARG A 125 -7.75 -4.32 19.58
CA ARG A 125 -8.09 -5.72 19.86
C ARG A 125 -8.87 -6.35 18.72
N GLU A 126 -9.95 -5.71 18.27
CA GLU A 126 -10.84 -6.26 17.23
C GLU A 126 -10.17 -6.31 15.85
N SER A 127 -9.27 -5.37 15.56
CA SER A 127 -8.49 -5.37 14.31
C SER A 127 -7.27 -6.30 14.33
N ASN A 128 -6.98 -6.98 15.46
CA ASN A 128 -5.76 -7.77 15.67
C ASN A 128 -4.45 -6.98 15.39
N ALA A 129 -4.46 -5.68 15.70
CA ALA A 129 -3.35 -4.78 15.39
C ALA A 129 -2.03 -5.22 16.07
N ASP A 130 -2.10 -5.76 17.28
CA ASP A 130 -0.92 -6.21 18.02
C ASP A 130 -0.20 -7.36 17.30
N MET A 131 -0.95 -8.31 16.72
CA MET A 131 -0.33 -9.39 15.93
C MET A 131 0.30 -8.84 14.65
N ALA A 132 -0.42 -7.96 13.96
CA ALA A 132 0.09 -7.36 12.73
C ALA A 132 1.36 -6.52 12.95
N ILE A 133 1.43 -5.80 14.08
CA ILE A 133 2.61 -5.02 14.50
C ILE A 133 3.77 -5.98 14.81
N SER A 134 3.53 -7.05 15.55
CA SER A 134 4.57 -8.05 15.85
C SER A 134 5.10 -8.74 14.60
N ASP A 135 4.23 -9.05 13.63
CA ASP A 135 4.65 -9.63 12.34
C ASP A 135 5.45 -8.63 11.51
N GLY A 136 5.05 -7.35 11.50
CA GLY A 136 5.79 -6.26 10.88
C GLY A 136 7.18 -6.09 11.51
N TYR A 137 7.24 -6.10 12.84
CA TYR A 137 8.49 -6.03 13.61
C TYR A 137 9.37 -7.27 13.36
N ALA A 138 8.79 -8.47 13.33
CA ALA A 138 9.52 -9.68 13.00
C ALA A 138 10.15 -9.63 11.60
N SER A 139 9.42 -9.09 10.61
CA SER A 139 9.95 -8.87 9.27
C SER A 139 11.09 -7.83 9.27
N GLN A 140 10.95 -6.77 10.06
CA GLN A 140 11.98 -5.74 10.25
C GLN A 140 13.27 -6.33 10.83
N ILE A 141 13.19 -7.09 11.92
CA ILE A 141 14.38 -7.66 12.57
C ILE A 141 15.07 -8.72 11.69
N LYS A 142 14.27 -9.54 10.97
CA LYS A 142 14.81 -10.60 10.10
C LYS A 142 15.42 -10.06 8.81
N GLY A 143 14.78 -9.08 8.21
CA GLY A 143 15.09 -8.65 6.84
C GLY A 143 15.33 -7.15 6.66
N GLY A 144 15.39 -6.38 7.75
CA GLY A 144 15.66 -4.95 7.72
C GLY A 144 14.43 -4.08 7.47
N ILE A 145 13.34 -4.64 6.94
CA ILE A 145 12.11 -3.90 6.64
C ILE A 145 10.86 -4.75 6.86
N GLY A 146 9.86 -4.16 7.48
CA GLY A 146 8.52 -4.71 7.63
C GLY A 146 7.47 -3.70 7.21
N TRP A 147 6.25 -4.17 6.93
CA TRP A 147 5.12 -3.33 6.53
C TRP A 147 3.84 -3.78 7.19
N VAL A 148 3.06 -2.80 7.60
CA VAL A 148 1.71 -2.99 8.12
C VAL A 148 0.75 -2.09 7.37
N GLU A 149 -0.37 -2.63 6.93
CA GLU A 149 -1.46 -1.91 6.29
C GLU A 149 -2.54 -1.58 7.32
N VAL A 150 -3.00 -0.33 7.31
CA VAL A 150 -4.17 0.12 8.05
C VAL A 150 -5.25 0.49 7.06
N SER A 151 -6.29 -0.33 6.98
CA SER A 151 -7.38 -0.20 6.02
C SER A 151 -8.74 -0.34 6.69
N ARG A 152 -9.81 -0.05 5.95
CA ARG A 152 -11.17 -0.41 6.34
C ARG A 152 -11.50 -1.81 5.83
N ALA A 153 -12.29 -2.55 6.58
CA ALA A 153 -12.84 -3.81 6.13
C ALA A 153 -13.80 -3.57 4.96
N SER A 154 -13.72 -4.43 3.93
CA SER A 154 -14.68 -4.42 2.82
C SER A 154 -15.97 -5.16 3.15
N ASP A 155 -15.92 -6.09 4.09
CA ASP A 155 -17.10 -6.82 4.57
C ASP A 155 -17.82 -5.96 5.62
N PRO A 156 -19.11 -5.62 5.43
CA PRO A 156 -19.89 -4.87 6.41
C PRO A 156 -20.16 -5.62 7.72
N LEU A 157 -19.93 -6.94 7.75
CA LEU A 157 -20.09 -7.78 8.94
C LEU A 157 -18.82 -7.80 9.80
N ASP A 158 -17.67 -7.45 9.22
CA ASP A 158 -16.41 -7.37 9.93
C ASP A 158 -16.29 -6.04 10.70
N TYR A 159 -15.37 -6.02 11.68
CA TYR A 159 -15.01 -4.78 12.35
C TYR A 159 -14.47 -3.76 11.34
N PRO A 160 -14.91 -2.48 11.40
CA PRO A 160 -14.66 -1.50 10.33
C PRO A 160 -13.18 -1.16 10.11
N TYR A 161 -12.32 -1.40 11.09
CA TYR A 161 -10.88 -1.17 10.96
C TYR A 161 -10.13 -2.49 10.90
N ARG A 162 -9.17 -2.55 10.00
CA ARG A 162 -8.35 -3.71 9.79
C ARG A 162 -6.87 -3.33 9.75
N VAL A 163 -6.07 -4.06 10.50
CA VAL A 163 -4.61 -3.94 10.51
C VAL A 163 -4.02 -5.28 10.10
N THR A 164 -3.25 -5.29 9.02
CA THR A 164 -2.69 -6.53 8.46
C THR A 164 -1.22 -6.37 8.11
N PRO A 165 -0.38 -7.38 8.40
CA PRO A 165 0.99 -7.37 7.93
C PRO A 165 1.02 -7.54 6.41
N VAL A 166 1.90 -6.80 5.75
CA VAL A 166 2.08 -6.88 4.30
C VAL A 166 3.48 -7.39 3.99
N HIS A 167 3.55 -8.32 3.04
CA HIS A 167 4.83 -8.90 2.69
C HIS A 167 5.74 -7.87 2.03
N ARG A 168 7.00 -7.78 2.48
CA ARG A 168 7.99 -6.78 2.02
C ARG A 168 8.21 -6.77 0.50
N ARG A 169 7.98 -7.87 -0.20
CA ARG A 169 8.12 -7.96 -1.66
C ARG A 169 6.96 -7.31 -2.42
N GLU A 170 5.83 -7.06 -1.77
CA GLU A 170 4.66 -6.46 -2.41
C GLU A 170 4.77 -4.94 -2.48
N ILE A 171 5.48 -4.30 -1.54
CA ILE A 171 5.52 -2.83 -1.43
C ILE A 171 6.82 -2.28 -2.03
N TRP A 172 6.62 -1.22 -2.81
CA TRP A 172 7.67 -0.39 -3.39
C TRP A 172 7.38 1.05 -3.01
N TYR A 173 8.40 1.80 -2.63
CA TYR A 173 8.26 3.16 -2.15
C TYR A 173 9.30 4.08 -2.79
N ASP A 174 9.09 5.38 -2.67
CA ASP A 174 10.05 6.38 -3.12
C ASP A 174 11.30 6.34 -2.24
N TRP A 175 12.35 5.67 -2.74
CA TRP A 175 13.62 5.49 -2.03
C TRP A 175 14.37 6.80 -1.80
N ARG A 176 13.98 7.89 -2.48
CA ARG A 176 14.53 9.23 -2.26
C ARG A 176 13.89 9.95 -1.07
N ALA A 177 12.83 9.38 -0.49
CA ALA A 177 12.23 9.94 0.71
C ALA A 177 13.20 9.84 1.88
N GLN A 178 13.40 10.90 2.65
CA GLN A 178 14.39 10.95 3.76
C GLN A 178 13.75 10.58 5.10
N LYS A 179 12.45 10.81 5.27
CA LYS A 179 11.76 10.52 6.52
C LYS A 179 11.42 9.03 6.66
N LEU A 180 11.63 8.48 7.84
CA LEU A 180 11.29 7.08 8.15
C LEU A 180 9.79 6.79 8.00
N ASP A 181 8.93 7.78 8.23
CA ASP A 181 7.48 7.65 8.09
C ASP A 181 6.97 7.90 6.66
N LEU A 182 7.87 8.09 5.70
CA LEU A 182 7.58 8.36 4.28
C LEU A 182 6.62 9.55 4.05
N LYS A 183 6.51 10.50 4.99
CA LYS A 183 5.68 11.69 4.82
C LYS A 183 6.17 12.62 3.72
N ASP A 184 7.43 12.56 3.36
CA ASP A 184 8.06 13.28 2.26
C ASP A 184 8.05 12.48 0.95
N GLY A 185 7.80 11.16 1.00
CA GLY A 185 7.73 10.31 -0.17
C GLY A 185 6.65 10.74 -1.15
N ARG A 186 6.97 10.73 -2.44
CA ARG A 186 6.06 11.16 -3.51
C ARG A 186 5.06 10.07 -3.87
N TRP A 187 5.47 8.81 -3.78
CA TRP A 187 4.67 7.67 -4.18
C TRP A 187 5.00 6.43 -3.37
N LEU A 188 4.04 5.51 -3.34
CA LEU A 188 4.14 4.16 -2.82
C LEU A 188 3.30 3.23 -3.71
N VAL A 189 3.83 2.06 -4.05
CA VAL A 189 3.14 1.08 -4.89
C VAL A 189 3.08 -0.25 -4.16
N ARG A 190 1.90 -0.85 -4.15
CA ARG A 190 1.73 -2.25 -3.79
C ARG A 190 1.46 -3.08 -5.03
N LYS A 191 2.22 -4.16 -5.22
CA LYS A 191 2.06 -5.13 -6.30
C LYS A 191 1.55 -6.43 -5.69
N ARG A 192 0.37 -6.88 -6.08
CA ARG A 192 -0.21 -8.11 -5.55
C ARG A 192 -0.89 -8.93 -6.63
N TRP A 193 -0.83 -10.25 -6.49
CA TRP A 193 -1.58 -11.17 -7.31
C TRP A 193 -2.95 -11.43 -6.69
N GLU A 194 -3.99 -11.38 -7.51
CA GLU A 194 -5.37 -11.69 -7.15
C GLU A 194 -5.92 -12.75 -8.07
N ASP A 195 -6.77 -13.61 -7.55
CA ASP A 195 -7.51 -14.56 -8.35
C ASP A 195 -8.62 -13.83 -9.11
N LEU A 196 -8.85 -14.23 -10.38
CA LEU A 196 -9.79 -13.54 -11.27
C LEU A 196 -11.20 -13.48 -10.69
N ASP A 197 -11.66 -14.59 -10.11
CA ASP A 197 -13.02 -14.69 -9.58
C ASP A 197 -13.23 -13.75 -8.39
N GLU A 198 -12.24 -13.63 -7.49
CA GLU A 198 -12.27 -12.68 -6.38
C GLU A 198 -12.22 -11.23 -6.88
N ALA A 199 -11.36 -10.94 -7.86
CA ALA A 199 -11.25 -9.60 -8.44
C ALA A 199 -12.54 -9.17 -9.15
N VAL A 200 -13.21 -10.08 -9.85
CA VAL A 200 -14.50 -9.82 -10.51
C VAL A 200 -15.63 -9.66 -9.48
N ALA A 201 -15.62 -10.42 -8.40
CA ALA A 201 -16.62 -10.28 -7.34
C ALA A 201 -16.51 -8.93 -6.62
N LEU A 202 -15.29 -8.45 -6.38
CA LEU A 202 -15.05 -7.17 -5.73
C LEU A 202 -15.29 -5.97 -6.67
N MET A 203 -15.07 -6.15 -7.98
CA MET A 203 -15.19 -5.07 -8.98
C MET A 203 -15.99 -5.53 -10.20
N PRO A 204 -17.31 -5.76 -10.05
CA PRO A 204 -18.14 -6.28 -11.14
C PRO A 204 -18.21 -5.37 -12.38
N GLN A 205 -18.03 -4.05 -12.18
CA GLN A 205 -17.98 -3.07 -13.28
C GLN A 205 -16.81 -3.27 -14.25
N PHE A 206 -15.74 -3.93 -13.82
CA PHE A 206 -14.55 -4.17 -14.65
C PHE A 206 -14.43 -5.64 -15.10
N ARG A 207 -15.51 -6.43 -14.95
CA ARG A 207 -15.51 -7.86 -15.26
C ARG A 207 -14.98 -8.17 -16.66
N GLU A 208 -15.43 -7.44 -17.67
CA GLU A 208 -15.00 -7.67 -19.06
C GLU A 208 -13.51 -7.43 -19.24
N ILE A 209 -12.98 -6.35 -18.70
CA ILE A 209 -11.56 -5.99 -18.77
C ILE A 209 -10.72 -7.07 -18.10
N LEU A 210 -11.09 -7.47 -16.89
CA LEU A 210 -10.35 -8.48 -16.12
C LEU A 210 -10.39 -9.85 -16.80
N THR A 211 -11.56 -10.29 -17.28
CA THR A 211 -11.72 -11.58 -17.96
C THR A 211 -10.96 -11.62 -19.29
N ASN A 212 -11.05 -10.55 -20.09
CA ASN A 212 -10.34 -10.46 -21.37
C ASN A 212 -8.83 -10.39 -21.16
N SER A 213 -8.37 -9.75 -20.09
CA SER A 213 -6.95 -9.71 -19.73
C SER A 213 -6.37 -11.11 -19.53
N VAL A 214 -7.09 -11.97 -18.83
CA VAL A 214 -6.66 -13.34 -18.53
C VAL A 214 -6.79 -14.26 -19.75
N ASN A 215 -7.89 -14.12 -20.52
CA ASN A 215 -8.21 -15.00 -21.64
C ASN A 215 -7.50 -14.66 -22.96
N ASN A 216 -6.54 -13.75 -22.98
CA ASN A 216 -5.86 -13.28 -24.19
C ASN A 216 -6.72 -12.52 -25.21
N ASN A 217 -7.91 -12.11 -24.85
CA ASN A 217 -8.84 -11.48 -25.80
C ASN A 217 -8.84 -9.95 -25.68
N TRP A 218 -7.67 -9.34 -25.89
CA TRP A 218 -7.43 -7.91 -25.72
C TRP A 218 -8.17 -7.00 -26.70
N SER A 219 -8.70 -7.56 -27.80
CA SER A 219 -9.23 -6.78 -28.91
C SER A 219 -10.54 -6.05 -28.61
N SER A 220 -11.23 -6.41 -27.52
CA SER A 220 -12.57 -5.87 -27.23
C SER A 220 -12.68 -5.08 -25.92
N ALA A 221 -11.66 -5.08 -25.07
CA ALA A 221 -11.68 -4.35 -23.83
C ALA A 221 -11.21 -2.91 -24.01
N ALA A 222 -11.96 -2.10 -24.74
CA ALA A 222 -11.83 -0.66 -24.66
C ALA A 222 -12.31 -0.23 -23.29
N LEU A 223 -11.42 0.35 -22.47
CA LEU A 223 -11.86 1.16 -21.32
C LEU A 223 -12.84 2.20 -21.83
N PRO A 224 -13.98 2.39 -21.19
CA PRO A 224 -14.78 3.58 -21.43
C PRO A 224 -13.88 4.78 -21.12
N ASP A 225 -13.36 5.40 -22.17
CA ASP A 225 -12.62 6.64 -22.07
C ASP A 225 -13.65 7.72 -21.73
N GLU A 226 -13.76 8.05 -20.45
CA GLU A 226 -14.65 9.12 -19.99
C GLU A 226 -14.17 10.46 -20.56
N GLY A 227 -14.47 10.71 -21.82
CA GLY A 227 -14.16 11.98 -22.46
C GLY A 227 -14.00 11.96 -23.97
N MET A 228 -14.08 10.84 -24.64
CA MET A 228 -14.08 10.81 -26.10
C MET A 228 -15.47 10.60 -26.70
N THR A 229 -16.15 11.69 -26.88
CA THR A 229 -17.16 11.83 -27.93
C THR A 229 -16.49 11.60 -29.28
N THR A 230 -16.97 10.56 -29.96
CA THR A 230 -16.85 10.32 -31.40
C THR A 230 -15.49 9.96 -32.02
N MET A 231 -15.51 8.79 -32.66
CA MET A 231 -14.66 8.27 -33.72
C MET A 231 -13.29 7.66 -33.37
N GLN A 232 -13.31 6.33 -33.23
CA GLN A 232 -12.31 5.34 -33.67
C GLN A 232 -10.77 5.59 -33.63
N PRO A 233 -10.16 6.25 -32.68
CA PRO A 233 -8.73 6.02 -32.45
C PRO A 233 -8.45 5.12 -31.24
N SER A 234 -9.49 4.57 -30.59
CA SER A 234 -9.34 3.87 -29.31
C SER A 234 -8.64 2.51 -29.42
N LEU A 235 -8.86 1.77 -30.50
CA LEU A 235 -8.22 0.47 -30.71
C LEU A 235 -6.71 0.59 -30.94
N SER A 236 -6.26 1.62 -31.66
CA SER A 236 -4.84 1.83 -31.92
C SER A 236 -4.09 2.33 -30.67
N ARG A 237 -4.75 3.12 -29.80
CA ARG A 237 -4.15 3.57 -28.53
C ARG A 237 -4.07 2.45 -27.51
N ALA A 238 -5.13 1.68 -27.31
CA ALA A 238 -5.09 0.52 -26.43
C ALA A 238 -4.03 -0.50 -26.89
N TRP A 239 -3.94 -0.76 -28.18
CA TRP A 239 -2.94 -1.63 -28.77
C TRP A 239 -1.51 -1.09 -28.63
N ASN A 240 -1.31 0.23 -28.83
CA ASN A 240 -0.01 0.87 -28.65
C ASN A 240 0.40 0.93 -27.18
N SER A 241 -0.54 1.21 -26.28
CA SER A 241 -0.29 1.21 -24.83
C SER A 241 0.08 -0.17 -24.32
N GLU A 242 -0.60 -1.22 -24.82
CA GLU A 242 -0.28 -2.60 -24.49
C GLU A 242 1.10 -2.99 -24.99
N ARG A 243 1.45 -2.65 -26.24
CA ARG A 243 2.78 -2.91 -26.79
C ARG A 243 3.88 -2.19 -26.02
N GLN A 244 3.65 -0.96 -25.60
CA GLN A 244 4.59 -0.17 -24.86
C GLN A 244 4.76 -0.73 -23.45
N PHE A 245 3.67 -1.04 -22.77
CA PHE A 245 3.67 -1.66 -21.44
C PHE A 245 4.34 -3.04 -21.48
N SER A 246 4.05 -3.87 -22.48
CA SER A 246 4.66 -5.18 -22.65
C SER A 246 6.16 -5.12 -22.97
N ARG A 247 6.68 -3.99 -23.46
CA ARG A 247 8.13 -3.79 -23.61
C ARG A 247 8.82 -3.50 -22.28
N THR A 248 8.15 -2.76 -21.39
CA THR A 248 8.68 -2.39 -20.07
C THR A 248 8.49 -3.52 -19.07
N ILE A 249 7.36 -4.21 -19.13
CA ILE A 249 7.01 -5.32 -18.23
C ILE A 249 6.46 -6.46 -19.07
N ARG A 250 7.08 -7.62 -18.94
CA ARG A 250 6.63 -8.82 -19.66
C ARG A 250 5.22 -9.20 -19.17
N ARG A 251 4.37 -9.66 -20.09
CA ARG A 251 3.00 -10.07 -19.77
C ARG A 251 2.94 -11.10 -18.67
N ASP A 252 3.85 -12.06 -18.68
CA ASP A 252 3.96 -13.12 -17.66
C ASP A 252 4.19 -12.56 -16.25
N GLU A 253 4.61 -11.29 -16.15
CA GLU A 253 4.84 -10.63 -14.86
C GLU A 253 3.56 -10.08 -14.23
N TRP A 254 2.49 -9.87 -15.00
CA TRP A 254 1.25 -9.30 -14.48
C TRP A 254 -0.02 -10.11 -14.79
N CYS A 255 0.06 -11.12 -15.65
CA CYS A 255 -1.04 -12.00 -15.99
C CYS A 255 -0.58 -13.46 -16.02
N ASP A 256 -1.22 -14.31 -15.22
CA ASP A 256 -1.05 -15.77 -15.24
C ASP A 256 -2.34 -16.41 -15.73
N SER A 257 -2.38 -16.71 -17.04
CA SER A 257 -3.54 -17.34 -17.69
C SER A 257 -3.77 -18.78 -17.21
N THR A 258 -2.71 -19.49 -16.82
CA THR A 258 -2.80 -20.88 -16.35
C THR A 258 -3.50 -20.98 -15.01
N ARG A 259 -3.17 -20.06 -14.09
CA ARG A 259 -3.75 -19.99 -12.74
C ARG A 259 -4.91 -19.01 -12.63
N LYS A 260 -5.29 -18.35 -13.72
CA LYS A 260 -6.31 -17.31 -13.75
C LYS A 260 -6.08 -16.21 -12.72
N ARG A 261 -4.85 -15.68 -12.67
CA ARG A 261 -4.45 -14.62 -11.76
C ARG A 261 -4.04 -13.37 -12.51
N ILE A 262 -4.33 -12.24 -11.92
CA ILE A 262 -3.93 -10.94 -12.41
C ILE A 262 -3.19 -10.16 -11.33
N LYS A 263 -2.14 -9.45 -11.72
CA LYS A 263 -1.39 -8.61 -10.80
C LYS A 263 -1.96 -7.20 -10.81
N PHE A 264 -2.39 -6.75 -9.67
CA PHE A 264 -2.80 -5.38 -9.44
C PHE A 264 -1.61 -4.52 -9.01
N PHE A 265 -1.58 -3.30 -9.54
CA PHE A 265 -0.68 -2.23 -9.14
C PHE A 265 -1.52 -1.16 -8.44
N GLU A 266 -1.45 -1.11 -7.14
CA GLU A 266 -2.10 -0.10 -6.32
C GLU A 266 -1.10 1.02 -6.05
N VAL A 267 -1.30 2.17 -6.68
CA VAL A 267 -0.39 3.31 -6.66
C VAL A 267 -0.97 4.40 -5.79
N TRP A 268 -0.28 4.71 -4.70
CA TRP A 268 -0.55 5.86 -3.85
C TRP A 268 0.44 6.96 -4.18
N TYR A 269 -0.05 8.14 -4.49
CA TYR A 269 0.80 9.25 -4.92
C TYR A 269 0.28 10.58 -4.41
N ARG A 270 1.17 11.55 -4.31
CA ARG A 270 0.87 12.89 -3.83
C ARG A 270 0.85 13.88 -4.97
N VAL A 271 -0.24 14.65 -5.06
CA VAL A 271 -0.42 15.71 -6.03
C VAL A 271 -0.66 17.02 -5.29
N PRO A 272 -0.03 18.12 -5.71
CA PRO A 272 -0.40 19.44 -5.21
C PRO A 272 -1.82 19.76 -5.66
N ALA A 273 -2.71 19.98 -4.71
CA ALA A 273 -4.11 20.34 -4.96
C ALA A 273 -4.46 21.63 -4.21
N GLU A 274 -5.25 22.48 -4.85
CA GLU A 274 -5.83 23.63 -4.20
C GLU A 274 -7.02 23.17 -3.36
N VAL A 275 -6.95 23.38 -2.05
CA VAL A 275 -8.02 23.03 -1.12
C VAL A 275 -8.54 24.27 -0.42
N VAL A 276 -9.81 24.27 -0.13
CA VAL A 276 -10.45 25.29 0.69
C VAL A 276 -10.20 24.95 2.16
N VAL A 277 -9.72 25.90 2.92
CA VAL A 277 -9.36 25.72 4.34
C VAL A 277 -10.18 26.69 5.18
N ILE A 278 -10.78 26.17 6.24
CA ILE A 278 -11.49 26.94 7.25
C ILE A 278 -10.55 27.21 8.41
N HIS A 279 -10.54 28.45 8.89
CA HIS A 279 -9.81 28.84 10.07
C HIS A 279 -10.72 28.66 11.30
N VAL A 280 -10.34 27.71 12.17
CA VAL A 280 -11.01 27.44 13.43
C VAL A 280 -10.12 27.97 14.55
N GLY A 281 -10.41 29.21 15.00
CA GLY A 281 -9.53 29.89 15.94
C GLY A 281 -8.24 30.44 15.31
N PRO A 282 -7.31 30.96 16.14
CA PRO A 282 -6.12 31.69 15.65
C PRO A 282 -5.07 30.78 14.98
N THR A 283 -4.99 29.53 15.38
CA THR A 283 -3.91 28.63 14.94
C THR A 283 -4.38 27.40 14.16
N LYS A 284 -5.63 26.97 14.31
CA LYS A 284 -6.12 25.73 13.75
C LYS A 284 -6.77 25.93 12.39
N LYS A 285 -6.26 25.20 11.39
CA LYS A 285 -6.78 25.20 10.01
C LYS A 285 -7.29 23.81 9.67
N LEU A 286 -8.51 23.72 9.16
CA LEU A 286 -9.12 22.45 8.73
C LEU A 286 -9.46 22.53 7.25
N VAL A 287 -9.32 21.42 6.52
CA VAL A 287 -9.78 21.34 5.13
C VAL A 287 -11.30 21.36 5.12
N TYR A 288 -11.88 22.21 4.29
CA TYR A 288 -13.33 22.32 4.14
C TYR A 288 -13.88 21.09 3.44
N ASP A 289 -14.86 20.46 4.08
CA ASP A 289 -15.64 19.37 3.50
C ASP A 289 -17.10 19.79 3.48
N GLN A 290 -17.69 19.84 2.29
CA GLN A 290 -19.09 20.22 2.10
C GLN A 290 -20.08 19.22 2.70
N ASN A 291 -19.66 17.95 2.85
CA ASN A 291 -20.51 16.89 3.41
C ASN A 291 -20.53 16.88 4.93
N ASN A 292 -19.62 17.64 5.55
CA ASN A 292 -19.53 17.70 7.01
C ASN A 292 -20.41 18.87 7.53
N PRO A 293 -21.51 18.59 8.25
CA PRO A 293 -22.42 19.63 8.76
C PRO A 293 -21.73 20.62 9.68
N VAL A 294 -20.72 20.19 10.44
CA VAL A 294 -19.94 21.05 11.35
C VAL A 294 -19.14 22.09 10.57
N HIS A 295 -18.58 21.72 9.42
CA HIS A 295 -17.84 22.66 8.56
C HIS A 295 -18.78 23.68 7.91
N VAL A 296 -19.94 23.24 7.46
CA VAL A 296 -20.97 24.13 6.87
C VAL A 296 -21.48 25.12 7.91
N GLU A 297 -21.74 24.66 9.13
CA GLU A 297 -22.17 25.51 10.23
C GLU A 297 -21.07 26.50 10.65
N ALA A 298 -19.82 26.08 10.72
CA ALA A 298 -18.70 26.99 11.02
C ALA A 298 -18.59 28.12 9.99
N VAL A 299 -18.76 27.81 8.70
CA VAL A 299 -18.74 28.81 7.62
C VAL A 299 -19.96 29.74 7.73
N SER A 300 -21.15 29.22 8.03
CA SER A 300 -22.35 30.02 8.23
C SER A 300 -22.24 30.98 9.43
N ARG A 301 -21.49 30.61 10.45
CA ARG A 301 -21.15 31.45 11.61
C ARG A 301 -20.04 32.49 11.34
N GLY A 302 -19.52 32.54 10.10
CA GLY A 302 -18.53 33.55 9.69
C GLY A 302 -17.09 33.11 9.86
N ALA A 303 -16.80 31.82 9.92
CA ALA A 303 -15.41 31.33 9.93
C ALA A 303 -14.67 31.78 8.65
N LYS A 304 -13.46 32.29 8.82
CA LYS A 304 -12.63 32.76 7.68
C LYS A 304 -12.25 31.56 6.80
N VAL A 305 -12.55 31.68 5.52
CA VAL A 305 -12.22 30.68 4.50
C VAL A 305 -11.06 31.20 3.66
N SER A 306 -10.08 30.35 3.39
CA SER A 306 -8.94 30.66 2.51
C SER A 306 -8.62 29.47 1.63
N LYS A 307 -8.00 29.76 0.47
CA LYS A 307 -7.47 28.74 -0.42
C LYS A 307 -6.02 28.45 -0.03
N ALA A 308 -5.65 27.17 0.00
CA ALA A 308 -4.30 26.73 0.28
C ALA A 308 -3.92 25.59 -0.66
N ILE A 309 -2.65 25.54 -1.05
CA ILE A 309 -2.12 24.41 -1.80
C ILE A 309 -1.63 23.37 -0.79
N THR A 310 -2.18 22.16 -0.87
CA THR A 310 -1.75 21.03 -0.05
C THR A 310 -1.37 19.83 -0.92
N ARG A 311 -0.61 18.91 -0.36
CA ARG A 311 -0.29 17.64 -1.03
C ARG A 311 -1.40 16.64 -0.75
N GLN A 312 -2.37 16.56 -1.65
CA GLN A 312 -3.44 15.58 -1.60
C GLN A 312 -2.91 14.19 -1.98
N ILE A 313 -3.29 13.18 -1.21
CA ILE A 313 -2.99 11.79 -1.55
C ILE A 313 -4.10 11.27 -2.45
N ARG A 314 -3.71 10.66 -3.56
CA ARG A 314 -4.60 9.97 -4.49
C ARG A 314 -4.22 8.50 -4.56
N MET A 315 -5.19 7.66 -4.87
CA MET A 315 -5.01 6.24 -5.10
C MET A 315 -5.42 5.90 -6.54
N SER A 316 -4.53 5.22 -7.25
CA SER A 316 -4.82 4.71 -8.58
C SER A 316 -4.60 3.19 -8.60
N LEU A 317 -5.57 2.46 -9.12
CA LEU A 317 -5.52 1.00 -9.24
C LEU A 317 -5.42 0.61 -10.72
N PHE A 318 -4.41 -0.19 -11.02
CA PHE A 318 -4.19 -0.74 -12.36
C PHE A 318 -4.25 -2.26 -12.35
N ALA A 319 -4.85 -2.82 -13.40
CA ALA A 319 -4.75 -4.24 -13.72
C ALA A 319 -3.92 -4.37 -15.01
N GLY A 320 -2.62 -4.67 -14.87
CA GLY A 320 -1.71 -4.55 -15.99
C GLY A 320 -1.67 -3.12 -16.56
N PRO A 321 -1.91 -2.93 -17.87
CA PRO A 321 -1.93 -1.61 -18.50
C PRO A 321 -3.25 -0.83 -18.27
N HIS A 322 -4.28 -1.48 -17.73
CA HIS A 322 -5.59 -0.88 -17.58
C HIS A 322 -5.74 -0.19 -16.24
N ARG A 323 -5.96 1.13 -16.29
CA ARG A 323 -6.35 1.90 -15.11
C ARG A 323 -7.82 1.62 -14.79
N LEU A 324 -8.09 1.05 -13.63
CA LEU A 324 -9.44 0.75 -13.17
C LEU A 324 -10.03 1.91 -12.38
N ILE A 325 -9.28 2.43 -11.41
CA ILE A 325 -9.74 3.43 -10.46
C ILE A 325 -8.65 4.50 -10.32
N ASP A 326 -9.05 5.75 -10.19
CA ASP A 326 -8.17 6.85 -9.78
C ASP A 326 -8.99 7.87 -8.97
N VAL A 327 -8.74 7.93 -7.68
CA VAL A 327 -9.57 8.69 -6.75
C VAL A 327 -8.73 9.49 -5.76
N PRO A 328 -9.16 10.70 -5.42
CA PRO A 328 -8.57 11.45 -4.32
C PRO A 328 -8.97 10.81 -2.99
N THR A 329 -8.08 10.88 -2.01
CA THR A 329 -8.35 10.37 -0.68
C THR A 329 -8.36 11.50 0.35
N THR A 330 -9.06 11.29 1.46
CA THR A 330 -9.05 12.19 2.62
C THR A 330 -7.87 11.92 3.56
N ARG A 331 -7.09 10.87 3.27
CA ARG A 331 -5.95 10.46 4.11
C ARG A 331 -4.81 11.49 4.03
N ARG A 332 -4.13 11.67 5.16
CA ARG A 332 -2.94 12.51 5.26
C ARG A 332 -1.62 11.73 5.13
N SER A 333 -1.69 10.41 5.29
CA SER A 333 -0.57 9.47 5.15
C SER A 333 -0.95 8.31 4.27
N PHE A 334 0.03 7.62 3.72
CA PHE A 334 -0.19 6.36 3.02
C PHE A 334 -0.74 5.31 3.99
N PRO A 335 -1.55 4.33 3.52
CA PRO A 335 -2.13 3.31 4.38
C PRO A 335 -1.10 2.28 4.86
N TYR A 336 0.09 2.27 4.27
CA TYR A 336 1.17 1.35 4.58
C TYR A 336 2.18 2.02 5.49
N ILE A 337 2.38 1.42 6.66
CA ILE A 337 3.31 1.91 7.69
C ILE A 337 4.59 1.10 7.60
N PRO A 338 5.74 1.75 7.34
CA PRO A 338 7.02 1.08 7.29
C PRO A 338 7.62 0.85 8.68
N PHE A 339 8.28 -0.27 8.83
CA PHE A 339 9.16 -0.60 9.94
C PHE A 339 10.57 -0.75 9.40
N PHE A 340 11.43 0.25 9.59
CA PHE A 340 12.82 0.24 9.14
C PHE A 340 13.76 -0.05 10.31
N CYS A 341 14.71 -0.98 10.16
CA CYS A 341 15.83 -1.16 11.09
C CYS A 341 16.91 -0.13 10.86
N PHE A 342 17.40 -0.13 9.63
CA PHE A 342 18.41 0.80 9.17
C PHE A 342 17.99 1.28 7.80
N ARG A 343 18.29 2.52 7.53
CA ARG A 343 18.15 3.10 6.23
C ARG A 343 19.54 3.55 5.83
N ASP A 344 20.10 2.89 4.80
CA ASP A 344 21.32 3.38 4.18
C ASP A 344 20.98 4.66 3.44
N ASP A 345 21.52 5.78 3.92
CA ASP A 345 21.37 7.10 3.33
C ASP A 345 22.43 7.37 2.23
N GLU A 346 23.07 6.29 1.71
CA GLU A 346 24.06 6.36 0.62
C GLU A 346 23.42 6.37 -0.77
#